data_f771013eff9006ec2c6618981b068722
#
_entry.id   f771013eff9006ec2c6618981b068722
#
_cell.length_a   1.000
_cell.length_b   1.000
_cell.length_c   1.000
_cell.angle_alpha   90.00
_cell.angle_beta   90.00
_cell.angle_gamma   90.00
#
_symmetry.space_group_name_H-M   'P 1'
#
loop_
_entity.id
_entity.type
_entity.pdbx_description
1 polymer ?
#
loop_
_entity_poly.entity_id
_entity_poly.type
_entity_poly.pdbx_seq_one_letter_code
_entity_poly.pdbx_strand_id
1 'polypeptide(L)'
;MLCHLCLVFRHANGGPVALTHPPGGAVWYHSRVDTEPLVVLAIVDALLVAMFFLFRVLPWARPGPWRLIWLIAGMTSILFIASELVALTTQGTALGLEHQIPLFGAIFAVTVGFILTYLGGQRVTERALTLSETDELTQLGNARAFDLQLADLSRRKQRFALMYLDVDGLKKVNDTHGHAEGDLALKDVAAILVASIRKADLAARLGGDEFALLLPGANPAIAQSIAEKVLVGLANGAAPERRVGASIGIVADAQRFTTTEAVRKADTAMYASKTAGGSRITVAQT
;
A
#
# COMPACT_ATOMS: atom_id res chain seq x y z
N MET A 1 4.13 44.92 -19.37
CA MET A 1 4.79 44.25 -18.23
C MET A 1 6.22 43.75 -18.54
N LEU A 2 6.56 43.44 -19.78
CA LEU A 2 7.93 43.00 -20.19
C LEU A 2 8.97 44.15 -20.28
N CYS A 3 8.54 45.39 -20.42
CA CYS A 3 9.43 46.53 -20.59
C CYS A 3 10.10 47.02 -19.27
N HIS A 4 9.47 46.79 -18.10
CA HIS A 4 10.05 47.16 -16.82
C HIS A 4 11.13 46.17 -16.33
N LEU A 5 11.04 44.89 -16.72
CA LEU A 5 12.03 43.87 -16.35
C LEU A 5 13.37 44.07 -17.07
N CYS A 6 13.35 44.55 -18.31
CA CYS A 6 14.58 44.83 -19.05
C CYS A 6 15.38 46.03 -18.52
N LEU A 7 14.73 47.02 -17.88
CA LEU A 7 15.42 48.16 -17.29
C LEU A 7 16.12 47.78 -15.96
N VAL A 8 15.53 46.89 -15.20
CA VAL A 8 16.12 46.41 -13.93
C VAL A 8 17.34 45.50 -14.18
N PHE A 9 17.31 44.67 -15.21
CA PHE A 9 18.48 43.82 -15.56
C PHE A 9 19.67 44.57 -16.15
N ARG A 10 19.46 45.74 -16.75
CA ARG A 10 20.55 46.55 -17.34
C ARG A 10 21.35 47.31 -16.27
N HIS A 11 20.80 47.47 -15.04
CA HIS A 11 21.50 48.12 -13.92
C HIS A 11 22.16 47.15 -12.94
N ALA A 12 21.99 45.84 -13.08
CA ALA A 12 22.54 44.83 -12.16
C ALA A 12 24.04 44.52 -12.38
N ASN A 13 24.61 44.98 -13.48
CA ASN A 13 26.06 44.75 -13.74
C ASN A 13 26.92 45.97 -13.34
N GLY A 14 26.94 46.32 -12.07
CA GLY A 14 27.70 47.30 -11.33
C GLY A 14 28.95 47.91 -12.00
N GLY A 15 28.82 48.48 -13.20
CA GLY A 15 29.84 49.32 -13.81
C GLY A 15 29.71 50.76 -13.31
N PRO A 16 30.82 51.49 -13.10
CA PRO A 16 30.78 52.87 -12.62
C PRO A 16 30.12 53.80 -13.67
N VAL A 17 29.04 54.45 -13.25
CA VAL A 17 28.42 55.53 -14.07
C VAL A 17 29.20 56.80 -13.82
N ALA A 18 29.95 57.26 -14.80
CA ALA A 18 30.65 58.54 -14.73
C ALA A 18 29.65 59.68 -14.99
N LEU A 19 29.33 60.46 -13.97
CA LEU A 19 28.68 61.75 -14.12
C LEU A 19 29.76 62.81 -14.21
N THR A 20 29.91 63.46 -15.38
CA THR A 20 30.83 64.57 -15.58
C THR A 20 30.26 65.83 -14.94
N HIS A 21 30.86 66.31 -13.86
CA HIS A 21 30.73 67.66 -13.35
C HIS A 21 32.04 68.47 -13.49
N PRO A 22 31.94 69.79 -13.52
CA PRO A 22 33.07 70.66 -13.87
C PRO A 22 34.21 70.64 -12.85
N PRO A 23 35.39 71.23 -13.10
CA PRO A 23 36.71 70.80 -12.64
C PRO A 23 36.87 70.89 -11.11
N GLY A 24 37.09 69.77 -10.48
CA GLY A 24 37.38 69.75 -9.04
C GLY A 24 37.03 68.42 -8.32
N GLY A 25 37.49 67.30 -8.79
CA GLY A 25 37.43 66.04 -8.05
C GLY A 25 36.28 65.11 -8.43
N ALA A 26 36.63 63.98 -9.00
CA ALA A 26 35.69 62.90 -9.25
C ALA A 26 35.32 62.21 -7.93
N VAL A 27 34.08 62.38 -7.51
CA VAL A 27 33.52 61.61 -6.38
C VAL A 27 32.88 60.37 -6.98
N TRP A 28 33.49 59.23 -6.75
CA TRP A 28 32.95 57.92 -7.12
C TRP A 28 31.82 57.57 -6.14
N TYR A 29 30.56 57.64 -6.60
CA TYR A 29 29.44 57.14 -5.86
C TYR A 29 29.32 55.64 -6.15
N HIS A 30 29.65 54.81 -5.21
CA HIS A 30 29.25 53.42 -5.21
C HIS A 30 27.78 53.38 -4.80
N SER A 31 26.88 53.37 -5.79
CA SER A 31 25.51 52.99 -5.50
C SER A 31 25.50 51.51 -5.11
N ARG A 32 25.51 51.21 -3.81
CA ARG A 32 25.07 49.89 -3.37
C ARG A 32 23.63 49.74 -3.86
N VAL A 33 23.40 48.89 -4.85
CA VAL A 33 22.08 48.41 -5.13
C VAL A 33 21.68 47.61 -3.90
N ASP A 34 20.70 48.14 -3.13
CA ASP A 34 20.12 47.38 -2.02
C ASP A 34 19.46 46.15 -2.62
N THR A 35 20.17 45.02 -2.61
CA THR A 35 19.68 43.73 -3.09
C THR A 35 18.70 43.09 -2.09
N GLU A 36 18.62 43.65 -0.86
CA GLU A 36 17.78 43.16 0.22
C GLU A 36 16.30 42.99 -0.17
N PRO A 37 15.60 43.95 -0.83
CA PRO A 37 14.19 43.77 -1.15
C PRO A 37 13.95 42.70 -2.23
N LEU A 38 14.90 42.45 -3.13
CA LEU A 38 14.78 41.41 -4.16
C LEU A 38 14.94 40.01 -3.58
N VAL A 39 15.84 39.85 -2.61
CA VAL A 39 16.04 38.57 -1.91
C VAL A 39 14.84 38.24 -1.04
N VAL A 40 14.31 39.21 -0.31
CA VAL A 40 13.08 39.03 0.50
C VAL A 40 11.89 38.65 -0.40
N LEU A 41 11.75 39.29 -1.57
CA LEU A 41 10.68 38.98 -2.51
C LEU A 41 10.79 37.54 -3.05
N ALA A 42 12.00 37.10 -3.41
CA ALA A 42 12.27 35.73 -3.86
C ALA A 42 11.96 34.67 -2.79
N ILE A 43 12.26 34.99 -1.53
CA ILE A 43 11.93 34.11 -0.38
C ILE A 43 10.43 34.02 -0.20
N VAL A 44 9.72 35.14 -0.25
CA VAL A 44 8.24 35.17 -0.14
C VAL A 44 7.60 34.38 -1.26
N ASP A 45 8.06 34.52 -2.50
CA ASP A 45 7.55 33.74 -3.64
C ASP A 45 7.79 32.23 -3.46
N ALA A 46 9.00 31.84 -3.02
CA ALA A 46 9.30 30.45 -2.75
C ALA A 46 8.43 29.85 -1.63
N LEU A 47 8.16 30.61 -0.57
CA LEU A 47 7.24 30.23 0.52
C LEU A 47 5.80 30.08 0.02
N LEU A 48 5.33 31.00 -0.82
CA LEU A 48 3.98 30.93 -1.41
C LEU A 48 3.82 29.71 -2.30
N VAL A 49 4.82 29.41 -3.12
CA VAL A 49 4.84 28.19 -3.96
C VAL A 49 4.86 26.94 -3.10
N ALA A 50 5.69 26.87 -2.05
CA ALA A 50 5.73 25.75 -1.12
C ALA A 50 4.39 25.57 -0.39
N MET A 51 3.78 26.65 0.11
CA MET A 51 2.43 26.64 0.71
C MET A 51 1.37 26.17 -0.28
N PHE A 52 1.37 26.67 -1.50
CA PHE A 52 0.44 26.23 -2.55
C PHE A 52 0.54 24.72 -2.79
N PHE A 53 1.76 24.18 -2.91
CA PHE A 53 1.96 22.74 -3.03
C PHE A 53 1.47 21.97 -1.80
N LEU A 54 1.76 22.46 -0.61
CA LEU A 54 1.37 21.79 0.65
C LEU A 54 -0.16 21.72 0.81
N PHE A 55 -0.88 22.80 0.52
CA PHE A 55 -2.33 22.89 0.75
C PHE A 55 -3.17 22.45 -0.45
N ARG A 56 -2.65 22.58 -1.68
CA ARG A 56 -3.43 22.32 -2.88
C ARG A 56 -3.12 20.99 -3.56
N VAL A 57 -1.86 20.60 -3.61
CA VAL A 57 -1.42 19.38 -4.31
C VAL A 57 -1.40 18.17 -3.39
N LEU A 58 -0.91 18.33 -2.16
CA LEU A 58 -0.78 17.23 -1.18
C LEU A 58 -2.10 16.53 -0.81
N PRO A 59 -3.25 17.22 -0.61
CA PRO A 59 -4.52 16.57 -0.31
C PRO A 59 -5.05 15.70 -1.45
N TRP A 60 -4.70 16.01 -2.70
CA TRP A 60 -5.12 15.28 -3.90
C TRP A 60 -4.17 14.14 -4.28
N ALA A 61 -2.98 14.11 -3.69
CA ALA A 61 -2.05 13.02 -3.90
C ALA A 61 -2.60 11.75 -3.24
N ARG A 62 -2.64 10.63 -4.00
CA ARG A 62 -3.03 9.32 -3.47
C ARG A 62 -2.20 8.99 -2.22
N PRO A 63 -2.79 8.35 -1.18
CA PRO A 63 -2.02 7.89 -0.04
C PRO A 63 -0.95 6.91 -0.53
N GLY A 64 0.32 7.25 -0.32
CA GLY A 64 1.44 6.47 -0.81
C GLY A 64 2.80 7.14 -0.52
N PRO A 65 3.90 6.50 -0.90
CA PRO A 65 5.27 6.97 -0.63
C PRO A 65 5.55 8.38 -1.15
N TRP A 66 4.87 8.79 -2.22
CA TRP A 66 5.01 10.11 -2.83
C TRP A 66 4.62 11.27 -1.90
N ARG A 67 3.61 11.07 -1.02
CA ARG A 67 3.23 12.11 -0.03
C ARG A 67 4.39 12.45 0.90
N LEU A 68 5.10 11.43 1.36
CA LEU A 68 6.22 11.62 2.27
C LEU A 68 7.40 12.28 1.56
N ILE A 69 7.70 11.91 0.32
CA ILE A 69 8.74 12.54 -0.50
C ILE A 69 8.45 14.05 -0.68
N TRP A 70 7.20 14.41 -0.98
CA TRP A 70 6.81 15.81 -1.12
C TRP A 70 6.84 16.58 0.20
N LEU A 71 6.45 15.95 1.32
CA LEU A 71 6.56 16.56 2.66
C LEU A 71 8.01 16.84 3.02
N ILE A 72 8.91 15.91 2.77
CA ILE A 72 10.34 16.08 3.06
C ILE A 72 10.94 17.16 2.17
N ALA A 73 10.65 17.14 0.86
CA ALA A 73 11.12 18.18 -0.06
C ALA A 73 10.61 19.57 0.34
N GLY A 74 9.35 19.67 0.78
CA GLY A 74 8.79 20.91 1.31
C GLY A 74 9.47 21.37 2.60
N MET A 75 9.69 20.48 3.56
CA MET A 75 10.37 20.79 4.83
C MET A 75 11.83 21.21 4.61
N THR A 76 12.57 20.53 3.74
CA THR A 76 13.95 20.91 3.42
C THR A 76 14.03 22.28 2.76
N SER A 77 13.08 22.61 1.88
CA SER A 77 13.00 23.94 1.26
C SER A 77 12.69 25.02 2.30
N ILE A 78 11.77 24.78 3.24
CA ILE A 78 11.42 25.72 4.33
C ILE A 78 12.62 25.94 5.25
N LEU A 79 13.32 24.88 5.65
CA LEU A 79 14.53 24.99 6.50
C LEU A 79 15.65 25.78 5.81
N PHE A 80 15.82 25.56 4.51
CA PHE A 80 16.80 26.33 3.73
C PHE A 80 16.44 27.82 3.71
N ILE A 81 15.21 28.17 3.37
CA ILE A 81 14.73 29.57 3.33
C ILE A 81 14.86 30.22 4.71
N ALA A 82 14.53 29.49 5.80
CA ALA A 82 14.68 29.99 7.16
C ALA A 82 16.15 30.27 7.50
N SER A 83 17.11 29.43 7.06
CA SER A 83 18.53 29.62 7.28
C SER A 83 19.07 30.87 6.58
N GLU A 84 18.61 31.14 5.35
CA GLU A 84 18.96 32.36 4.60
C GLU A 84 18.39 33.61 5.27
N LEU A 85 17.15 33.55 5.75
CA LEU A 85 16.52 34.67 6.45
C LEU A 85 17.27 35.03 7.76
N VAL A 86 17.67 34.00 8.52
CA VAL A 86 18.48 34.19 9.73
C VAL A 86 19.85 34.80 9.39
N ALA A 87 20.51 34.34 8.34
CA ALA A 87 21.79 34.90 7.89
C ALA A 87 21.68 36.38 7.51
N LEU A 88 20.62 36.77 6.78
CA LEU A 88 20.34 38.16 6.41
C LEU A 88 20.10 39.03 7.64
N THR A 89 19.36 38.54 8.64
CA THR A 89 19.02 39.30 9.85
C THR A 89 20.18 39.45 10.81
N THR A 90 21.11 38.48 10.86
CA THR A 90 22.21 38.49 11.83
C THR A 90 23.50 39.12 11.29
N GLN A 91 23.75 38.98 9.98
CA GLN A 91 25.01 39.43 9.38
C GLN A 91 24.86 40.55 8.34
N GLY A 92 23.61 40.93 7.99
CA GLY A 92 23.34 41.98 7.01
C GLY A 92 23.75 41.64 5.57
N THR A 93 24.18 40.41 5.32
CA THR A 93 24.56 39.90 3.97
C THR A 93 24.13 38.46 3.83
N ALA A 94 23.68 38.07 2.63
CA ALA A 94 23.41 36.67 2.32
C ALA A 94 24.71 35.85 2.48
N LEU A 95 24.56 34.61 2.96
CA LEU A 95 25.69 33.67 3.08
C LEU A 95 26.38 33.55 1.71
N GLY A 96 27.69 33.77 1.66
CA GLY A 96 28.48 33.59 0.44
C GLY A 96 28.35 32.16 -0.10
N LEU A 97 28.55 31.98 -1.41
CA LEU A 97 28.47 30.68 -2.08
C LEU A 97 29.31 29.59 -1.40
N GLU A 98 30.42 29.96 -0.79
CA GLU A 98 31.30 29.07 -0.03
C GLU A 98 30.65 28.42 1.19
N HIS A 99 29.61 29.04 1.78
CA HIS A 99 28.86 28.49 2.91
C HIS A 99 27.54 27.80 2.45
N GLN A 100 27.01 28.25 1.35
CA GLN A 100 25.75 27.67 0.79
C GLN A 100 25.97 26.26 0.22
N ILE A 101 27.08 26.03 -0.50
CA ILE A 101 27.36 24.73 -1.13
C ILE A 101 27.44 23.58 -0.11
N PRO A 102 28.18 23.68 1.02
CA PRO A 102 28.17 22.62 2.04
C PRO A 102 26.81 22.39 2.69
N LEU A 103 26.05 23.47 2.92
CA LEU A 103 24.71 23.38 3.51
C LEU A 103 23.74 22.66 2.58
N PHE A 104 23.73 23.00 1.29
CA PHE A 104 22.95 22.26 0.27
C PHE A 104 23.35 20.79 0.20
N GLY A 105 24.64 20.51 0.20
CA GLY A 105 25.17 19.15 0.21
C GLY A 105 24.69 18.34 1.41
N ALA A 106 24.70 18.92 2.60
CA ALA A 106 24.23 18.28 3.83
C ALA A 106 22.71 18.01 3.79
N ILE A 107 21.91 19.00 3.41
CA ILE A 107 20.45 18.86 3.28
C ILE A 107 20.10 17.80 2.24
N PHE A 108 20.76 17.82 1.08
CA PHE A 108 20.58 16.83 0.04
C PHE A 108 20.92 15.41 0.53
N ALA A 109 22.08 15.24 1.20
CA ALA A 109 22.50 13.95 1.73
C ALA A 109 21.51 13.37 2.77
N VAL A 110 21.01 14.21 3.69
CA VAL A 110 19.99 13.82 4.68
C VAL A 110 18.70 13.43 3.99
N THR A 111 18.25 14.20 3.00
CA THR A 111 17.02 13.94 2.26
C THR A 111 17.11 12.62 1.48
N VAL A 112 18.21 12.41 0.76
CA VAL A 112 18.46 11.16 0.02
C VAL A 112 18.56 9.98 0.98
N GLY A 113 19.28 10.11 2.09
CA GLY A 113 19.40 9.08 3.13
C GLY A 113 18.04 8.67 3.69
N PHE A 114 17.18 9.64 3.99
CA PHE A 114 15.82 9.38 4.47
C PHE A 114 14.97 8.67 3.42
N ILE A 115 15.00 9.11 2.16
CA ILE A 115 14.27 8.47 1.05
C ILE A 115 14.74 7.02 0.88
N LEU A 116 16.04 6.76 0.87
CA LEU A 116 16.59 5.42 0.72
C LEU A 116 16.20 4.51 1.89
N THR A 117 16.22 5.02 3.13
CA THR A 117 15.80 4.27 4.32
C THR A 117 14.31 3.93 4.26
N TYR A 118 13.48 4.90 3.86
CA TYR A 118 12.04 4.71 3.70
C TYR A 118 11.71 3.67 2.62
N LEU A 119 12.32 3.78 1.43
CA LEU A 119 12.12 2.81 0.33
C LEU A 119 12.67 1.43 0.69
N GLY A 120 13.77 1.37 1.44
CA GLY A 120 14.31 0.12 1.98
C GLY A 120 13.37 -0.54 2.97
N GLY A 121 12.81 0.23 3.90
CA GLY A 121 11.82 -0.23 4.88
C GLY A 121 10.55 -0.79 4.22
N GLN A 122 10.02 -0.12 3.20
CA GLN A 122 8.87 -0.60 2.41
C GLN A 122 9.13 -1.96 1.77
N ARG A 123 10.31 -2.15 1.15
CA ARG A 123 10.68 -3.43 0.53
C ARG A 123 10.80 -4.57 1.54
N VAL A 124 11.26 -4.30 2.74
CA VAL A 124 11.34 -5.32 3.82
C VAL A 124 9.94 -5.70 4.29
N THR A 125 9.05 -4.72 4.48
CA THR A 125 7.66 -4.97 4.88
C THR A 125 6.88 -5.73 3.80
N GLU A 126 7.01 -5.34 2.53
CA GLU A 126 6.38 -6.07 1.41
C GLU A 126 6.90 -7.51 1.31
N ARG A 127 8.20 -7.74 1.49
CA ARG A 127 8.76 -9.09 1.51
C ARG A 127 8.26 -9.90 2.70
N ALA A 128 8.13 -9.31 3.88
CA ALA A 128 7.58 -9.99 5.06
C ALA A 128 6.11 -10.39 4.83
N LEU A 129 5.30 -9.50 4.25
CA LEU A 129 3.90 -9.78 3.89
C LEU A 129 3.81 -10.85 2.78
N THR A 130 4.69 -10.81 1.76
CA THR A 130 4.71 -11.85 0.71
C THR A 130 5.24 -13.19 1.20
N LEU A 131 5.96 -13.24 2.33
CA LEU A 131 6.39 -14.49 2.98
C LEU A 131 5.37 -15.02 3.98
N SER A 132 4.40 -14.21 4.40
CA SER A 132 3.32 -14.68 5.28
C SER A 132 2.50 -15.75 4.58
N GLU A 133 2.22 -16.83 5.29
CA GLU A 133 1.36 -17.94 4.84
C GLU A 133 0.00 -17.92 5.55
N THR A 134 -0.31 -16.82 6.25
CA THR A 134 -1.52 -16.70 7.08
C THR A 134 -2.38 -15.55 6.61
N ASP A 135 -3.69 -15.73 6.56
CA ASP A 135 -4.69 -14.67 6.32
C ASP A 135 -4.89 -13.85 7.61
N GLU A 136 -4.77 -12.53 7.51
CA GLU A 136 -4.80 -11.62 8.66
C GLU A 136 -6.16 -11.59 9.38
N LEU A 137 -7.27 -11.74 8.65
CA LEU A 137 -8.60 -11.69 9.23
C LEU A 137 -8.97 -12.97 9.96
N THR A 138 -8.74 -14.11 9.31
CA THR A 138 -9.25 -15.41 9.75
C THR A 138 -8.20 -16.27 10.47
N GLN A 139 -6.92 -15.90 10.38
CA GLN A 139 -5.76 -16.65 10.91
C GLN A 139 -5.61 -18.06 10.29
N LEU A 140 -6.32 -18.37 9.21
CA LEU A 140 -6.12 -19.56 8.39
C LEU A 140 -4.89 -19.41 7.50
N GLY A 141 -4.51 -20.47 6.78
CA GLY A 141 -3.61 -20.35 5.66
C GLY A 141 -4.18 -19.34 4.64
N ASN A 142 -3.29 -18.62 3.94
CA ASN A 142 -3.68 -17.77 2.82
C ASN A 142 -3.51 -18.54 1.48
N ALA A 143 -3.80 -17.88 0.35
CA ALA A 143 -3.64 -18.47 -0.98
C ALA A 143 -2.22 -19.02 -1.22
N ARG A 144 -1.18 -18.35 -0.67
CA ARG A 144 0.21 -18.83 -0.76
C ARG A 144 0.42 -20.15 -0.02
N ALA A 145 -0.08 -20.26 1.23
CA ALA A 145 0.00 -21.50 2.00
C ALA A 145 -0.69 -22.65 1.27
N PHE A 146 -1.86 -22.35 0.70
CA PHE A 146 -2.60 -23.31 -0.12
C PHE A 146 -1.79 -23.80 -1.32
N ASP A 147 -1.23 -22.90 -2.14
CA ASP A 147 -0.44 -23.23 -3.32
C ASP A 147 0.79 -24.05 -2.98
N LEU A 148 1.51 -23.70 -1.91
CA LEU A 148 2.70 -24.41 -1.45
C LEU A 148 2.35 -25.85 -1.04
N GLN A 149 1.28 -26.02 -0.25
CA GLN A 149 0.88 -27.35 0.22
C GLN A 149 0.29 -28.21 -0.89
N LEU A 150 -0.50 -27.63 -1.79
CA LEU A 150 -1.04 -28.32 -2.96
C LEU A 150 0.08 -28.82 -3.87
N ALA A 151 1.09 -27.97 -4.14
CA ALA A 151 2.26 -28.35 -4.93
C ALA A 151 3.06 -29.48 -4.24
N ASP A 152 3.21 -29.44 -2.92
CA ASP A 152 3.92 -30.49 -2.15
C ASP A 152 3.19 -31.82 -2.23
N LEU A 153 1.88 -31.85 -1.97
CA LEU A 153 1.04 -33.06 -2.07
C LEU A 153 1.09 -33.68 -3.47
N SER A 154 0.97 -32.82 -4.51
CA SER A 154 1.03 -33.25 -5.90
C SER A 154 2.41 -33.83 -6.28
N ARG A 155 3.50 -33.18 -5.87
CA ARG A 155 4.88 -33.66 -6.11
C ARG A 155 5.14 -35.00 -5.46
N ARG A 156 4.65 -35.22 -4.25
CA ARG A 156 4.79 -36.50 -3.51
C ARG A 156 3.84 -37.57 -4.03
N LYS A 157 2.93 -37.23 -4.94
CA LYS A 157 1.85 -38.13 -5.40
C LYS A 157 1.06 -38.73 -4.22
N GLN A 158 0.99 -37.99 -3.12
CA GLN A 158 0.25 -38.38 -1.95
C GLN A 158 -1.25 -38.29 -2.24
N ARG A 159 -2.02 -39.27 -1.78
CA ARG A 159 -3.48 -39.20 -1.84
C ARG A 159 -3.98 -38.01 -1.05
N PHE A 160 -4.88 -37.21 -1.63
CA PHE A 160 -5.56 -36.12 -0.93
C PHE A 160 -6.90 -35.81 -1.57
N ALA A 161 -7.79 -35.18 -0.82
CA ALA A 161 -8.98 -34.52 -1.36
C ALA A 161 -8.78 -33.01 -1.29
N LEU A 162 -9.34 -32.33 -2.27
CA LEU A 162 -9.41 -30.87 -2.37
C LEU A 162 -10.86 -30.43 -2.29
N MET A 163 -11.16 -29.43 -1.45
CA MET A 163 -12.44 -28.75 -1.39
C MET A 163 -12.24 -27.26 -1.68
N TYR A 164 -13.16 -26.71 -2.49
CA TYR A 164 -13.34 -25.27 -2.67
C TYR A 164 -14.68 -24.88 -2.09
N LEU A 165 -14.71 -23.75 -1.39
CA LEU A 165 -15.89 -23.24 -0.72
C LEU A 165 -16.07 -21.75 -1.03
N ASP A 166 -17.29 -21.35 -1.27
CA ASP A 166 -17.73 -19.96 -1.40
C ASP A 166 -18.82 -19.71 -0.36
N VAL A 167 -18.70 -18.61 0.40
CA VAL A 167 -19.63 -18.29 1.48
C VAL A 167 -20.90 -17.67 0.93
N ASP A 168 -22.01 -18.38 1.05
CA ASP A 168 -23.32 -17.93 0.58
C ASP A 168 -23.94 -16.94 1.57
N GLY A 169 -24.38 -15.79 1.06
CA GLY A 169 -25.14 -14.81 1.85
C GLY A 169 -24.27 -13.77 2.57
N LEU A 170 -22.95 -13.77 2.45
CA LEU A 170 -22.06 -12.77 3.06
C LEU A 170 -22.43 -11.34 2.64
N LYS A 171 -22.76 -11.12 1.37
CA LYS A 171 -23.21 -9.81 0.88
C LYS A 171 -24.43 -9.31 1.63
N LYS A 172 -25.40 -10.17 1.90
CA LYS A 172 -26.61 -9.81 2.67
C LYS A 172 -26.26 -9.40 4.11
N VAL A 173 -25.32 -10.09 4.75
CA VAL A 173 -24.83 -9.72 6.09
C VAL A 173 -24.19 -8.33 6.04
N ASN A 174 -23.29 -8.08 5.08
CA ASN A 174 -22.64 -6.79 4.88
C ASN A 174 -23.64 -5.66 4.63
N ASP A 175 -24.60 -5.88 3.74
CA ASP A 175 -25.60 -4.87 3.35
C ASP A 175 -26.58 -4.56 4.50
N THR A 176 -26.85 -5.53 5.38
CA THR A 176 -27.82 -5.39 6.48
C THR A 176 -27.18 -4.93 7.77
N HIS A 177 -25.99 -5.42 8.10
CA HIS A 177 -25.35 -5.26 9.41
C HIS A 177 -23.97 -4.56 9.34
N GLY A 178 -23.48 -4.27 8.13
CA GLY A 178 -22.18 -3.62 7.90
C GLY A 178 -21.02 -4.60 7.77
N HIS A 179 -19.91 -4.11 7.22
CA HIS A 179 -18.71 -4.92 6.94
C HIS A 179 -18.07 -5.54 8.19
N ALA A 180 -18.18 -4.88 9.35
CA ALA A 180 -17.66 -5.44 10.60
C ALA A 180 -18.36 -6.76 10.98
N GLU A 181 -19.66 -6.88 10.77
CA GLU A 181 -20.41 -8.13 11.00
C GLU A 181 -20.07 -9.17 9.93
N GLY A 182 -19.83 -8.76 8.68
CA GLY A 182 -19.32 -9.67 7.65
C GLY A 182 -17.94 -10.24 7.97
N ASP A 183 -17.05 -9.43 8.52
CA ASP A 183 -15.72 -9.89 8.99
C ASP A 183 -15.85 -10.90 10.14
N LEU A 184 -16.80 -10.69 11.07
CA LEU A 184 -17.10 -11.65 12.12
C LEU A 184 -17.70 -12.93 11.55
N ALA A 185 -18.58 -12.85 10.55
CA ALA A 185 -19.12 -14.02 9.85
C ALA A 185 -18.00 -14.85 9.20
N LEU A 186 -17.01 -14.22 8.57
CA LEU A 186 -15.85 -14.90 8.00
C LEU A 186 -14.97 -15.56 9.07
N LYS A 187 -14.85 -14.96 10.25
CA LYS A 187 -14.14 -15.57 11.41
C LYS A 187 -14.92 -16.78 11.94
N ASP A 188 -16.23 -16.69 12.01
CA ASP A 188 -17.09 -17.83 12.42
C ASP A 188 -16.94 -18.99 11.42
N VAL A 189 -16.93 -18.71 10.09
CA VAL A 189 -16.64 -19.71 9.05
C VAL A 189 -15.28 -20.37 9.30
N ALA A 190 -14.24 -19.58 9.52
CA ALA A 190 -12.87 -20.07 9.77
C ALA A 190 -12.83 -21.01 10.98
N ALA A 191 -13.47 -20.62 12.09
CA ALA A 191 -13.54 -21.45 13.30
C ALA A 191 -14.23 -22.80 13.03
N ILE A 192 -15.33 -22.79 12.26
CA ILE A 192 -16.05 -24.00 11.88
C ILE A 192 -15.20 -24.91 10.98
N LEU A 193 -14.44 -24.31 10.01
CA LEU A 193 -13.55 -25.08 9.16
C LEU A 193 -12.47 -25.78 10.00
N VAL A 194 -11.81 -25.05 10.90
CA VAL A 194 -10.78 -25.62 11.81
C VAL A 194 -11.34 -26.72 12.68
N ALA A 195 -12.56 -26.55 13.25
CA ALA A 195 -13.21 -27.56 14.08
C ALA A 195 -13.64 -28.82 13.29
N SER A 196 -13.76 -28.72 11.96
CA SER A 196 -14.21 -29.80 11.09
C SER A 196 -13.07 -30.68 10.57
N ILE A 197 -11.82 -30.21 10.61
CA ILE A 197 -10.65 -30.86 10.03
C ILE A 197 -9.65 -31.33 11.09
N ARG A 198 -8.65 -32.12 10.68
CA ARG A 198 -7.55 -32.59 11.53
C ARG A 198 -6.37 -31.62 11.51
N LYS A 199 -5.50 -31.71 12.47
CA LYS A 199 -4.26 -30.90 12.53
C LYS A 199 -3.34 -31.07 11.30
N ALA A 200 -3.41 -32.20 10.61
CA ALA A 200 -2.63 -32.48 9.40
C ALA A 200 -3.25 -31.90 8.13
N ASP A 201 -4.50 -31.48 8.19
CA ASP A 201 -5.23 -30.89 7.10
C ASP A 201 -4.97 -29.35 7.05
N LEU A 202 -5.13 -28.74 5.88
CA LEU A 202 -5.02 -27.29 5.73
C LEU A 202 -6.40 -26.70 5.46
N ALA A 203 -6.76 -25.65 6.21
CA ALA A 203 -7.77 -24.71 5.84
C ALA A 203 -7.11 -23.41 5.41
N ALA A 204 -7.51 -22.85 4.28
CA ALA A 204 -7.00 -21.60 3.74
C ALA A 204 -8.13 -20.69 3.28
N ARG A 205 -7.94 -19.38 3.42
CA ARG A 205 -8.74 -18.36 2.78
C ARG A 205 -8.02 -17.84 1.55
N LEU A 206 -8.65 -17.98 0.38
CA LEU A 206 -8.05 -17.62 -0.89
C LEU A 206 -8.24 -16.14 -1.23
N GLY A 207 -9.32 -15.54 -0.74
CA GLY A 207 -9.65 -14.13 -0.86
C GLY A 207 -11.17 -13.91 -0.70
N GLY A 208 -11.57 -12.70 -0.32
CA GLY A 208 -12.99 -12.37 -0.20
C GLY A 208 -13.78 -13.37 0.67
N ASP A 209 -14.69 -14.08 0.03
CA ASP A 209 -15.58 -15.12 0.57
C ASP A 209 -15.18 -16.56 0.19
N GLU A 210 -13.99 -16.72 -0.43
CA GLU A 210 -13.52 -18.03 -0.92
C GLU A 210 -12.56 -18.70 0.05
N PHE A 211 -12.80 -19.98 0.33
CA PHE A 211 -11.98 -20.83 1.18
C PHE A 211 -11.63 -22.14 0.46
N ALA A 212 -10.55 -22.79 0.91
CA ALA A 212 -10.18 -24.11 0.43
C ALA A 212 -9.70 -25.00 1.57
N LEU A 213 -9.91 -26.31 1.44
CA LEU A 213 -9.38 -27.33 2.31
C LEU A 213 -8.53 -28.32 1.53
N LEU A 214 -7.34 -28.63 2.03
CA LEU A 214 -6.51 -29.74 1.58
C LEU A 214 -6.52 -30.82 2.66
N LEU A 215 -6.92 -32.03 2.28
CA LEU A 215 -7.13 -33.15 3.18
C LEU A 215 -6.22 -34.32 2.82
N PRO A 216 -4.95 -34.33 3.27
CA PRO A 216 -4.02 -35.41 2.99
C PRO A 216 -4.52 -36.77 3.48
N GLY A 217 -4.44 -37.78 2.61
CA GLY A 217 -4.89 -39.15 2.90
C GLY A 217 -6.40 -39.36 2.94
N ALA A 218 -7.22 -38.30 2.72
CA ALA A 218 -8.66 -38.46 2.72
C ALA A 218 -9.14 -39.22 1.49
N ASN A 219 -10.08 -40.16 1.72
CA ASN A 219 -10.85 -40.82 0.68
C ASN A 219 -12.15 -40.04 0.38
N PRO A 220 -12.92 -40.39 -0.64
CA PRO A 220 -14.17 -39.70 -0.97
C PRO A 220 -15.16 -39.61 0.19
N ALA A 221 -15.31 -40.68 0.97
CA ALA A 221 -16.26 -40.72 2.10
C ALA A 221 -15.83 -39.76 3.23
N ILE A 222 -14.53 -39.70 3.54
CA ILE A 222 -13.98 -38.76 4.54
C ILE A 222 -14.19 -37.31 4.07
N ALA A 223 -13.87 -37.01 2.80
CA ALA A 223 -14.09 -35.69 2.25
C ALA A 223 -15.55 -35.26 2.32
N GLN A 224 -16.46 -36.13 1.89
CA GLN A 224 -17.90 -35.90 1.98
C GLN A 224 -18.35 -35.61 3.44
N SER A 225 -17.92 -36.45 4.40
CA SER A 225 -18.26 -36.29 5.81
C SER A 225 -17.76 -34.97 6.42
N ILE A 226 -16.55 -34.51 6.00
CA ILE A 226 -16.02 -33.21 6.44
C ILE A 226 -16.86 -32.07 5.87
N ALA A 227 -17.23 -32.11 4.59
CA ALA A 227 -18.07 -31.10 3.96
C ALA A 227 -19.45 -30.99 4.61
N GLU A 228 -20.06 -32.15 4.97
CA GLU A 228 -21.33 -32.21 5.70
C GLU A 228 -21.23 -31.59 7.09
N LYS A 229 -20.15 -31.87 7.83
CA LYS A 229 -19.88 -31.22 9.12
C LYS A 229 -19.76 -29.72 9.01
N VAL A 230 -19.07 -29.22 7.94
CA VAL A 230 -18.96 -27.79 7.67
C VAL A 230 -20.34 -27.18 7.47
N LEU A 231 -21.18 -27.75 6.60
CA LEU A 231 -22.53 -27.21 6.36
C LEU A 231 -23.38 -27.21 7.64
N VAL A 232 -23.34 -28.28 8.41
CA VAL A 232 -24.04 -28.35 9.71
C VAL A 232 -23.53 -27.33 10.69
N GLY A 233 -22.21 -27.14 10.74
CA GLY A 233 -21.57 -26.12 11.58
C GLY A 233 -22.01 -24.71 11.19
N LEU A 234 -22.05 -24.38 9.90
CA LEU A 234 -22.50 -23.07 9.42
C LEU A 234 -23.99 -22.82 9.71
N ALA A 235 -24.81 -23.84 9.59
CA ALA A 235 -26.25 -23.72 9.89
C ALA A 235 -26.52 -23.44 11.38
N ASN A 236 -25.67 -23.93 12.29
CA ASN A 236 -25.95 -23.96 13.75
C ASN A 236 -24.96 -23.11 14.57
N GLY A 237 -23.76 -22.80 14.06
CA GLY A 237 -22.64 -22.30 14.83
C GLY A 237 -22.51 -20.79 14.93
N ALA A 238 -23.15 -20.02 14.06
CA ALA A 238 -23.07 -18.57 14.05
C ALA A 238 -24.28 -17.91 14.70
N ALA A 239 -24.10 -16.68 15.20
CA ALA A 239 -25.22 -15.86 15.64
C ALA A 239 -26.21 -15.64 14.46
N PRO A 240 -27.52 -15.57 14.76
CA PRO A 240 -28.54 -15.50 13.69
C PRO A 240 -28.30 -14.39 12.66
N GLU A 241 -27.82 -13.23 13.10
CA GLU A 241 -27.52 -12.06 12.28
C GLU A 241 -26.31 -12.25 11.36
N ARG A 242 -25.40 -13.19 11.67
CA ARG A 242 -24.20 -13.52 10.90
C ARG A 242 -24.28 -14.88 10.22
N ARG A 243 -25.46 -15.49 10.22
CA ARG A 243 -25.61 -16.83 9.65
C ARG A 243 -25.46 -16.80 8.14
N VAL A 244 -24.52 -17.63 7.68
CA VAL A 244 -24.16 -17.79 6.28
C VAL A 244 -24.18 -19.27 5.91
N GLY A 245 -24.30 -19.57 4.62
CA GLY A 245 -24.14 -20.92 4.07
C GLY A 245 -22.78 -21.07 3.40
N ALA A 246 -22.57 -22.21 2.73
CA ALA A 246 -21.45 -22.38 1.82
C ALA A 246 -21.83 -23.30 0.64
N SER A 247 -21.37 -22.90 -0.53
CA SER A 247 -21.35 -23.74 -1.73
C SER A 247 -20.04 -24.47 -1.81
N ILE A 248 -20.05 -25.80 -1.78
CA ILE A 248 -18.85 -26.62 -1.65
C ILE A 248 -18.67 -27.49 -2.88
N GLY A 249 -17.45 -27.43 -3.48
CA GLY A 249 -17.00 -28.35 -4.52
C GLY A 249 -15.91 -29.27 -4.00
N ILE A 250 -16.01 -30.59 -4.25
CA ILE A 250 -15.06 -31.59 -3.79
C ILE A 250 -14.42 -32.29 -4.99
N VAL A 251 -13.09 -32.40 -4.97
CA VAL A 251 -12.33 -33.32 -5.82
C VAL A 251 -11.68 -34.36 -4.92
N ALA A 252 -12.22 -35.56 -4.94
CA ALA A 252 -11.61 -36.69 -4.27
C ALA A 252 -10.51 -37.29 -5.14
N ASP A 253 -9.50 -37.92 -4.51
CA ASP A 253 -8.33 -38.49 -5.22
C ASP A 253 -7.64 -37.47 -6.13
N ALA A 254 -7.49 -36.23 -5.66
CA ALA A 254 -6.98 -35.09 -6.44
C ALA A 254 -5.56 -35.27 -6.97
N GLN A 255 -4.75 -36.21 -6.39
CA GLN A 255 -3.42 -36.58 -6.88
C GLN A 255 -3.42 -37.21 -8.28
N ARG A 256 -4.58 -37.58 -8.80
CA ARG A 256 -4.74 -38.11 -10.18
C ARG A 256 -4.70 -37.01 -11.24
N PHE A 257 -4.83 -35.77 -10.83
CA PHE A 257 -4.88 -34.59 -11.68
C PHE A 257 -3.64 -33.74 -11.51
N THR A 258 -3.35 -32.89 -12.46
CA THR A 258 -2.42 -31.78 -12.25
C THR A 258 -3.04 -30.82 -11.23
N THR A 259 -2.21 -30.00 -10.55
CA THR A 259 -2.71 -28.99 -9.60
C THR A 259 -3.76 -28.08 -10.23
N THR A 260 -3.48 -27.60 -11.45
CA THR A 260 -4.41 -26.73 -12.21
C THR A 260 -5.75 -27.40 -12.51
N GLU A 261 -5.71 -28.68 -12.92
CA GLU A 261 -6.94 -29.44 -13.19
C GLU A 261 -7.74 -29.73 -11.93
N ALA A 262 -7.07 -30.08 -10.81
CA ALA A 262 -7.72 -30.33 -9.54
C ALA A 262 -8.46 -29.07 -9.06
N VAL A 263 -7.77 -27.91 -9.08
CA VAL A 263 -8.35 -26.63 -8.73
C VAL A 263 -9.55 -26.30 -9.61
N ARG A 264 -9.40 -26.36 -10.93
CA ARG A 264 -10.49 -26.09 -11.89
C ARG A 264 -11.70 -27.01 -11.68
N LYS A 265 -11.48 -28.30 -11.39
CA LYS A 265 -12.56 -29.25 -11.11
C LYS A 265 -13.29 -28.92 -9.81
N ALA A 266 -12.55 -28.54 -8.75
CA ALA A 266 -13.13 -28.14 -7.47
C ALA A 266 -13.96 -26.86 -7.61
N ASP A 267 -13.44 -25.87 -8.29
CA ASP A 267 -14.11 -24.60 -8.59
C ASP A 267 -15.39 -24.83 -9.41
N THR A 268 -15.32 -25.62 -10.49
CA THR A 268 -16.49 -25.98 -11.30
C THR A 268 -17.57 -26.68 -10.46
N ALA A 269 -17.18 -27.58 -9.56
CA ALA A 269 -18.14 -28.26 -8.68
C ALA A 269 -18.74 -27.30 -7.64
N MET A 270 -17.94 -26.38 -7.08
CA MET A 270 -18.41 -25.34 -6.19
C MET A 270 -19.42 -24.41 -6.90
N TYR A 271 -19.10 -23.98 -8.10
CA TYR A 271 -20.00 -23.16 -8.91
C TYR A 271 -21.35 -23.89 -9.22
N ALA A 272 -21.31 -25.20 -9.48
CA ALA A 272 -22.50 -26.00 -9.64
C ALA A 272 -23.37 -26.04 -8.34
N SER A 273 -22.71 -26.11 -7.17
CA SER A 273 -23.37 -25.96 -5.88
C SER A 273 -24.08 -24.60 -5.75
N LYS A 274 -23.36 -23.53 -6.10
CA LYS A 274 -23.87 -22.14 -6.03
C LYS A 274 -25.05 -21.90 -6.93
N THR A 275 -24.97 -22.33 -8.20
CA THR A 275 -26.06 -22.18 -9.17
C THR A 275 -27.29 -23.04 -8.87
N ALA A 276 -27.12 -24.14 -8.17
CA ALA A 276 -28.23 -25.00 -7.73
C ALA A 276 -28.94 -24.51 -6.46
N GLY A 277 -28.62 -23.30 -5.97
CA GLY A 277 -29.30 -22.65 -4.82
C GLY A 277 -28.40 -22.49 -3.58
N GLY A 278 -27.11 -22.83 -3.64
CA GLY A 278 -26.19 -22.69 -2.53
C GLY A 278 -26.37 -23.68 -1.39
N SER A 279 -25.60 -23.53 -0.33
CA SER A 279 -25.64 -24.32 0.91
C SER A 279 -25.66 -25.83 0.67
N ARG A 280 -24.80 -26.30 -0.22
CA ARG A 280 -24.75 -27.70 -0.66
C ARG A 280 -23.37 -28.13 -1.12
N ILE A 281 -23.23 -29.41 -1.34
CA ILE A 281 -22.01 -30.07 -1.79
C ILE A 281 -22.20 -30.62 -3.19
N THR A 282 -21.25 -30.41 -4.07
CA THR A 282 -21.10 -31.11 -5.34
C THR A 282 -19.76 -31.79 -5.41
N VAL A 283 -19.75 -33.07 -5.72
CA VAL A 283 -18.52 -33.85 -5.96
C VAL A 283 -18.21 -33.81 -7.45
N ALA A 284 -16.99 -33.38 -7.81
CA ALA A 284 -16.54 -33.37 -9.19
C ALA A 284 -16.46 -34.82 -9.74
N GLN A 285 -16.96 -35.00 -10.95
CA GLN A 285 -16.82 -36.29 -11.65
C GLN A 285 -15.36 -36.58 -11.94
N THR A 286 -14.91 -37.81 -11.64
CA THR A 286 -13.54 -38.34 -11.87
C THR A 286 -13.24 -38.54 -13.35
#